data_a3e8a85a17e1c4ecd995bea4f177f287
#
_entry.id   a3e8a85a17e1c4ecd995bea4f177f287
#
_cell.length_a   1.000
_cell.length_b   1.000
_cell.length_c   1.000
_cell.angle_alpha   90.00
_cell.angle_beta   90.00
_cell.angle_gamma   90.00
#
_symmetry.space_group_name_H-M   'P 1'
#
loop_
_entity.id
_entity.type
_entity.pdbx_description
1 polymer ?
#
loop_
_entity_poly.entity_id
_entity_poly.type
_entity_poly.pdbx_seq_one_letter_code
_entity_poly.pdbx_strand_id
1 'polypeptide(L)' 'MIYKRIRDLREDKDITQKEMARALNCSQQVYSNYELGQRDIPTDILIKLSRFHGVSVDYILGISDNPQIK' A
#
# COMPACT_ATOMS: atom_id res chain seq x y z
N MET A 1 2.38 3.01 12.64
CA MET A 1 3.43 2.07 12.19
C MET A 1 3.69 2.28 10.71
N ILE A 2 4.95 2.31 10.30
CA ILE A 2 5.31 2.51 8.89
C ILE A 2 5.39 1.16 8.19
N TYR A 3 4.63 1.01 7.12
CA TYR A 3 4.72 -0.17 6.25
C TYR A 3 5.45 0.24 4.97
N LYS A 4 6.76 0.13 5.03
CA LYS A 4 7.67 0.62 3.99
C LYS A 4 7.35 0.06 2.60
N ARG A 5 6.84 -1.17 2.53
CA ARG A 5 6.60 -1.84 1.24
C ARG A 5 5.55 -1.16 0.38
N ILE A 6 4.57 -0.45 0.97
CA ILE A 6 3.57 0.24 0.15
C ILE A 6 4.21 1.36 -0.66
N ARG A 7 5.17 2.08 -0.08
CA ARG A 7 5.93 3.10 -0.80
C ARG A 7 6.84 2.47 -1.83
N ASP A 8 7.57 1.42 -1.45
CA ASP A 8 8.49 0.72 -2.35
C ASP A 8 7.73 0.18 -3.58
N LEU A 9 6.58 -0.44 -3.37
CA LEU A 9 5.75 -0.97 -4.45
C LEU A 9 5.25 0.15 -5.37
N ARG A 10 4.85 1.27 -4.79
CA ARG A 10 4.39 2.42 -5.57
C ARG A 10 5.53 2.97 -6.42
N GLU A 11 6.70 3.17 -5.83
CA GLU A 11 7.86 3.71 -6.54
C GLU A 11 8.35 2.76 -7.65
N ASP A 12 8.28 1.45 -7.40
CA ASP A 12 8.64 0.45 -8.41
C ASP A 12 7.75 0.53 -9.65
N LYS A 13 6.50 0.97 -9.49
CA LYS A 13 5.57 1.17 -10.61
C LYS A 13 5.65 2.58 -11.21
N ASP A 14 6.50 3.42 -10.64
CA ASP A 14 6.73 4.79 -11.11
C ASP A 14 5.44 5.63 -11.12
N ILE A 15 4.60 5.45 -10.11
CA ILE A 15 3.36 6.21 -9.96
C ILE A 15 3.44 7.14 -8.75
N THR A 16 2.71 8.27 -8.85
CA THR A 16 2.69 9.28 -7.78
C THR A 16 1.75 8.87 -6.64
N GLN A 17 1.91 9.52 -5.49
CA GLN A 17 0.96 9.35 -4.38
C GLN A 17 -0.47 9.72 -4.81
N LYS A 18 -0.62 10.76 -5.63
CA LYS A 18 -1.92 11.19 -6.13
C LYS A 18 -2.58 10.10 -6.97
N GLU A 19 -1.81 9.48 -7.86
CA GLU A 19 -2.32 8.39 -8.70
C GLU A 19 -2.69 7.17 -7.86
N MET A 20 -1.86 6.82 -6.88
CA MET A 20 -2.14 5.70 -5.99
C MET A 20 -3.39 5.97 -5.15
N ALA A 21 -3.53 7.17 -4.61
CA ALA A 21 -4.71 7.56 -3.84
C ALA A 21 -5.99 7.43 -4.68
N ARG A 22 -5.91 7.85 -5.94
CA ARG A 22 -7.05 7.72 -6.86
C ARG A 22 -7.43 6.25 -7.06
N ALA A 23 -6.44 5.38 -7.25
CA ALA A 23 -6.68 3.94 -7.41
C ALA A 23 -7.32 3.32 -6.17
N LEU A 24 -6.99 3.84 -4.99
CA LEU A 24 -7.54 3.37 -3.72
C LEU A 24 -8.85 4.08 -3.33
N ASN A 25 -9.27 5.06 -4.13
CA ASN A 25 -10.46 5.87 -3.87
C ASN A 25 -10.37 6.62 -2.54
N CYS A 26 -9.22 7.20 -2.26
CA CYS A 26 -9.01 8.05 -1.08
C CYS A 26 -8.26 9.33 -1.49
N SER A 27 -8.15 10.28 -0.56
CA SER A 27 -7.43 11.52 -0.83
C SER A 27 -5.92 11.28 -0.80
N GLN A 28 -5.18 12.13 -1.51
CA GLN A 28 -3.72 12.07 -1.49
C GLN A 28 -3.16 12.24 -0.07
N GLN A 29 -3.76 13.13 0.72
CA GLN A 29 -3.31 13.38 2.08
C GLN A 29 -3.49 12.12 2.96
N VAL A 30 -4.62 11.45 2.84
CA VAL A 30 -4.87 10.20 3.57
C VAL A 30 -3.87 9.12 3.16
N TYR A 31 -3.64 8.96 1.86
CA TYR A 31 -2.68 7.98 1.37
C TYR A 31 -1.26 8.31 1.87
N SER A 32 -0.87 9.59 1.80
CA SER A 32 0.43 10.04 2.30
C SER A 32 0.61 9.66 3.78
N ASN A 33 -0.44 9.82 4.57
CA ASN A 33 -0.39 9.46 5.99
C ASN A 33 -0.18 7.97 6.21
N TYR A 34 -0.68 7.12 5.30
CA TYR A 34 -0.39 5.68 5.33
C TYR A 34 1.10 5.41 5.14
N GLU A 35 1.72 6.06 4.15
CA GLU A 35 3.16 5.87 3.88
C GLU A 35 4.02 6.40 5.04
N LEU A 36 3.59 7.47 5.68
CA LEU A 36 4.33 8.09 6.78
C LEU A 36 4.11 7.39 8.13
N GLY A 37 3.19 6.44 8.19
CA GLY A 37 2.86 5.75 9.43
C GLY A 37 2.06 6.59 10.42
N GLN A 38 1.50 7.72 9.97
CA GLN A 38 0.70 8.61 10.79
C GLN A 38 -0.75 8.15 10.92
N ARG A 39 -1.14 7.18 10.10
CA ARG A 39 -2.49 6.63 10.09
C ARG A 39 -2.41 5.15 9.75
N ASP A 40 -3.11 4.33 10.51
CA ASP A 40 -3.18 2.89 10.23
C ASP A 40 -3.95 2.64 8.93
N ILE A 41 -3.52 1.63 8.20
CA ILE A 41 -4.15 1.27 6.93
C ILE A 41 -5.37 0.40 7.23
N PRO A 42 -6.58 0.84 6.85
CA PRO A 42 -7.78 0.01 7.04
C PRO A 42 -7.70 -1.30 6.25
N THR A 43 -8.40 -2.31 6.72
CA THR A 43 -8.38 -3.63 6.09
C THR A 43 -8.80 -3.58 4.61
N ASP A 44 -9.82 -2.79 4.28
CA ASP A 44 -10.27 -2.66 2.89
C ASP A 44 -9.21 -2.04 2.00
N ILE A 45 -8.44 -1.08 2.51
CA ILE A 45 -7.33 -0.48 1.78
C ILE A 45 -6.19 -1.48 1.60
N LEU A 46 -5.91 -2.30 2.61
CA LEU A 46 -4.91 -3.38 2.50
C LEU A 46 -5.27 -4.36 1.38
N ILE A 47 -6.55 -4.72 1.30
CA ILE A 47 -7.04 -5.63 0.24
C ILE A 47 -6.87 -4.98 -1.13
N LYS A 48 -7.23 -3.69 -1.25
CA LYS A 48 -7.07 -2.96 -2.51
C LYS A 48 -5.60 -2.87 -2.93
N LEU A 49 -4.72 -2.58 -1.97
CA LEU A 49 -3.28 -2.53 -2.24
C LEU A 49 -2.74 -3.88 -2.69
N SER A 50 -3.16 -4.95 -2.04
CA SER A 50 -2.78 -6.31 -2.39
C SER A 50 -3.18 -6.61 -3.84
N ARG A 51 -4.41 -6.30 -4.21
CA ARG A 51 -4.93 -6.55 -5.56
C ARG A 51 -4.26 -5.66 -6.60
N PHE A 52 -4.06 -4.40 -6.27
CA PHE A 52 -3.43 -3.44 -7.19
C PHE A 52 -1.99 -3.85 -7.53
N HIS A 53 -1.22 -4.22 -6.50
CA HIS A 53 0.19 -4.57 -6.67
C HIS A 53 0.41 -6.04 -7.01
N GLY A 54 -0.62 -6.88 -6.89
CA GLY A 54 -0.50 -8.31 -7.15
C GLY A 54 0.36 -9.03 -6.14
N VAL A 55 0.34 -8.58 -4.88
CA VAL A 55 1.13 -9.17 -3.78
C VAL A 55 0.23 -9.50 -2.60
N SER A 56 0.69 -10.37 -1.72
CA SER A 56 -0.10 -10.73 -0.53
C SER A 56 -0.13 -9.59 0.49
N VAL A 57 -1.18 -9.56 1.30
CA VAL A 57 -1.27 -8.61 2.43
C VAL A 57 -0.13 -8.87 3.41
N ASP A 58 0.22 -10.13 3.65
CA ASP A 58 1.34 -10.49 4.53
C ASP A 58 2.65 -9.87 4.05
N TYR A 59 2.88 -9.85 2.74
CA TYR A 59 4.04 -9.19 2.16
C TYR A 59 4.02 -7.68 2.43
N ILE A 60 2.86 -7.04 2.23
CA ILE A 60 2.69 -5.60 2.47
C ILE A 60 3.01 -5.26 3.92
N LEU A 61 2.54 -6.08 4.85
CA LEU A 61 2.72 -5.84 6.28
C LEU A 61 4.11 -6.24 6.80
N GLY A 62 4.93 -6.89 5.95
CA GLY A 62 6.26 -7.33 6.35
C GLY A 62 6.28 -8.60 7.16
N ILE A 63 5.16 -9.32 7.25
CA ILE A 63 5.06 -10.59 7.96
C ILE A 63 5.72 -11.71 7.15
N SER A 64 5.67 -11.61 5.83
CA SER A 64 6.27 -12.57 4.92
C SER A 64 7.09 -11.85 3.86
N ASP A 65 8.22 -12.44 3.46
CA ASP A 65 9.03 -11.94 2.35
C ASP A 65 8.58 -12.49 1.00
N ASN A 66 7.58 -13.38 1.01
CA ASN A 66 7.04 -13.96 -0.22
C ASN A 66 5.85 -13.12 -0.70
N PRO A 67 5.96 -12.45 -1.88
CA PRO A 67 4.88 -11.60 -2.39
C PRO A 67 3.70 -12.38 -2.96
N GLN A 68 3.82 -13.69 -3.16
CA GLN A 68 2.78 -14.48 -3.81
C GLN A 68 1.49 -14.51 -3.02
N ILE A 69 0.38 -14.30 -3.71
CA ILE A 69 -0.96 -14.48 -3.17
C ILE A 69 -1.28 -15.97 -3.19
N LYS A 70 -1.71 -16.46 -2.04
CA LYS A 70 -2.12 -17.88 -1.93
C LYS A 70 -3.61 -18.02 -2.23
#